data_e7ac714edfc332eaea13c0dbeef6228b
#
_entry.id   e7ac714edfc332eaea13c0dbeef6228b
#
_cell.length_a   1.000
_cell.length_b   1.000
_cell.length_c   1.000
_cell.angle_alpha   90.00
_cell.angle_beta   90.00
_cell.angle_gamma   90.00
#
_symmetry.space_group_name_H-M   'P 1'
#
loop_
_entity.id
_entity.type
_entity.pdbx_description
1 polymer ?
#
loop_
_entity_poly.entity_id
_entity_poly.type
_entity_poly.pdbx_seq_one_letter_code
_entity_poly.pdbx_strand_id
1 'polypeptide(L)'
;NRSQHTTEEALVSDPTAQPQYDMSVVRGFAISALVWGIVGMTVGLLAAVQLAWPEFNWGILHFGRIRPIHTNAVIFGFTLGVVFAGSYYGIQRLCRVRMFSDTLSRINLWGWNAIIVAAAITLFLGKSTAKEYAELEWPIDIAIAVVWVIYAINVFGTLAKRREKTMYAAIWFWVATVLTIAMLHIVNSAALPVSMWKSYSAYAGVHDANIQWWYGHNAVGFLLTTPILGLMYYFLPKQAGRPIYSHRLSILHFWSLIFIYIWAGPHHLIY
;
A
#
# COMPACT_ATOMS: atom_id res chain seq x y z
N ASN A 1 -37.61 -11.29 -23.21
CA ASN A 1 -36.14 -11.11 -23.10
C ASN A 1 -35.62 -9.76 -23.63
N ARG A 2 -36.31 -9.08 -24.53
CA ARG A 2 -35.91 -7.73 -25.02
C ARG A 2 -36.27 -6.60 -24.05
N SER A 3 -37.33 -6.74 -23.25
CA SER A 3 -37.76 -5.70 -22.31
C SER A 3 -36.91 -5.61 -21.05
N GLN A 4 -36.26 -6.69 -20.63
CA GLN A 4 -35.36 -6.67 -19.45
C GLN A 4 -33.98 -6.07 -19.79
N HIS A 5 -33.46 -6.33 -21.00
CA HIS A 5 -32.19 -5.70 -21.46
C HIS A 5 -32.30 -4.19 -21.62
N THR A 6 -33.46 -3.68 -22.10
CA THR A 6 -33.69 -2.24 -22.24
C THR A 6 -33.81 -1.52 -20.89
N THR A 7 -34.27 -2.20 -19.83
CA THR A 7 -34.40 -1.61 -18.50
C THR A 7 -33.03 -1.54 -17.77
N GLU A 8 -32.16 -2.52 -17.98
CA GLU A 8 -30.79 -2.51 -17.42
C GLU A 8 -29.89 -1.48 -18.14
N GLU A 9 -29.96 -1.36 -19.45
CA GLU A 9 -29.25 -0.31 -20.21
C GLU A 9 -29.77 1.11 -19.87
N ALA A 10 -31.04 1.30 -19.62
CA ALA A 10 -31.61 2.57 -19.20
C ALA A 10 -31.19 2.99 -17.77
N LEU A 11 -30.99 2.04 -16.87
CA LEU A 11 -30.48 2.30 -15.51
C LEU A 11 -28.99 2.69 -15.49
N VAL A 12 -28.21 2.29 -16.50
CA VAL A 12 -26.80 2.66 -16.65
C VAL A 12 -26.63 4.09 -17.18
N SER A 13 -27.65 4.68 -17.78
CA SER A 13 -27.59 5.98 -18.46
C SER A 13 -28.20 7.17 -17.68
N ASP A 14 -28.84 6.94 -16.51
CA ASP A 14 -29.39 8.04 -15.72
C ASP A 14 -28.29 8.74 -14.93
N PRO A 15 -27.92 9.99 -15.29
CA PRO A 15 -26.89 10.74 -14.58
C PRO A 15 -27.31 11.14 -13.16
N THR A 16 -28.58 11.00 -12.78
CA THR A 16 -29.12 11.29 -11.46
C THR A 16 -29.15 10.05 -10.55
N ALA A 17 -29.03 8.85 -11.12
CA ALA A 17 -29.00 7.61 -10.35
C ALA A 17 -27.77 7.57 -9.43
N GLN A 18 -28.00 7.24 -8.17
CA GLN A 18 -26.92 7.07 -7.21
C GLN A 18 -26.03 5.89 -7.62
N PRO A 19 -24.70 6.08 -7.70
CA PRO A 19 -23.82 4.99 -8.10
C PRO A 19 -23.83 3.86 -7.06
N GLN A 20 -23.96 2.62 -7.53
CA GLN A 20 -23.79 1.44 -6.66
C GLN A 20 -22.30 1.18 -6.44
N TYR A 21 -21.84 1.41 -5.22
CA TYR A 21 -20.46 1.19 -4.82
C TYR A 21 -20.18 -0.28 -4.46
N ASP A 22 -19.02 -0.80 -4.85
CA ASP A 22 -18.57 -2.11 -4.39
C ASP A 22 -17.97 -2.01 -2.98
N MET A 23 -18.68 -2.58 -2.02
CA MET A 23 -18.24 -2.63 -0.63
C MET A 23 -17.60 -3.97 -0.26
N SER A 24 -17.63 -4.97 -1.16
CA SER A 24 -17.10 -6.30 -0.88
C SER A 24 -15.58 -6.27 -0.70
N VAL A 25 -14.87 -5.59 -1.61
CA VAL A 25 -13.41 -5.42 -1.54
C VAL A 25 -12.99 -4.54 -0.37
N VAL A 26 -13.77 -3.51 -0.04
CA VAL A 26 -13.52 -2.65 1.13
C VAL A 26 -13.57 -3.47 2.43
N ARG A 27 -14.62 -4.29 2.59
CA ARG A 27 -14.76 -5.20 3.74
C ARG A 27 -13.66 -6.26 3.75
N GLY A 28 -13.33 -6.83 2.59
CA GLY A 28 -12.26 -7.80 2.44
C GLY A 28 -10.93 -7.27 2.96
N PHE A 29 -10.51 -6.08 2.52
CA PHE A 29 -9.28 -5.44 3.01
C PHE A 29 -9.37 -5.07 4.50
N ALA A 30 -10.50 -4.58 5.00
CA ALA A 30 -10.66 -4.27 6.41
C ALA A 30 -10.52 -5.51 7.29
N ILE A 31 -11.12 -6.64 6.90
CA ILE A 31 -11.02 -7.91 7.63
C ILE A 31 -9.58 -8.44 7.55
N SER A 32 -8.97 -8.46 6.37
CA SER A 32 -7.59 -8.94 6.22
C SER A 32 -6.59 -8.08 7.01
N ALA A 33 -6.81 -6.76 7.06
CA ALA A 33 -6.00 -5.87 7.89
C ALA A 33 -6.08 -6.25 9.37
N LEU A 34 -7.27 -6.49 9.91
CA LEU A 34 -7.43 -6.93 11.31
C LEU A 34 -6.71 -8.25 11.57
N VAL A 35 -6.83 -9.22 10.66
CA VAL A 35 -6.13 -10.51 10.77
C VAL A 35 -4.61 -10.31 10.79
N TRP A 36 -4.07 -9.55 9.85
CA TRP A 36 -2.63 -9.26 9.79
C TRP A 36 -2.16 -8.41 10.97
N GLY A 37 -3.01 -7.54 11.51
CA GLY A 37 -2.74 -6.79 12.74
C GLY A 37 -2.53 -7.73 13.93
N ILE A 38 -3.44 -8.69 14.12
CA ILE A 38 -3.32 -9.70 15.19
C ILE A 38 -2.06 -10.55 14.99
N VAL A 39 -1.85 -11.09 13.80
CA VAL A 39 -0.67 -11.92 13.48
C VAL A 39 0.61 -11.11 13.69
N GLY A 40 0.69 -9.91 13.13
CA GLY A 40 1.87 -9.06 13.22
C GLY A 40 2.21 -8.68 14.66
N MET A 41 1.21 -8.30 15.46
CA MET A 41 1.43 -7.95 16.87
C MET A 41 1.83 -9.17 17.71
N THR A 42 1.28 -10.34 17.44
CA THR A 42 1.68 -11.59 18.11
C THR A 42 3.14 -11.95 17.80
N VAL A 43 3.54 -11.84 16.53
CA VAL A 43 4.94 -12.06 16.12
C VAL A 43 5.85 -11.00 16.74
N GLY A 44 5.40 -9.76 16.85
CA GLY A 44 6.13 -8.68 17.52
C GLY A 44 6.33 -8.93 19.02
N LEU A 45 5.31 -9.48 19.69
CA LEU A 45 5.44 -9.87 21.09
C LEU A 45 6.51 -10.97 21.26
N LEU A 46 6.53 -11.96 20.37
CA LEU A 46 7.57 -12.99 20.37
C LEU A 46 8.96 -12.37 20.16
N ALA A 47 9.10 -11.43 19.23
CA ALA A 47 10.36 -10.72 19.02
C ALA A 47 10.82 -9.95 20.27
N ALA A 48 9.89 -9.28 20.96
CA ALA A 48 10.19 -8.59 22.21
C ALA A 48 10.62 -9.56 23.34
N VAL A 49 9.97 -10.71 23.45
CA VAL A 49 10.35 -11.78 24.39
C VAL A 49 11.76 -12.28 24.10
N GLN A 50 12.11 -12.49 22.82
CA GLN A 50 13.43 -12.94 22.40
C GLN A 50 14.56 -11.94 22.72
N LEU A 51 14.25 -10.64 22.77
CA LEU A 51 15.21 -9.62 23.22
C LEU A 51 15.39 -9.62 24.74
N ALA A 52 14.30 -9.88 25.49
CA ALA A 52 14.35 -9.92 26.96
C ALA A 52 14.96 -11.24 27.49
N TRP A 53 14.67 -12.33 26.83
CA TRP A 53 15.12 -13.68 27.17
C TRP A 53 15.68 -14.39 25.93
N PRO A 54 17.02 -14.35 25.73
CA PRO A 54 17.67 -14.92 24.56
C PRO A 54 17.43 -16.42 24.36
N GLU A 55 17.06 -17.15 25.41
CA GLU A 55 16.73 -18.58 25.38
C GLU A 55 15.52 -18.90 24.51
N PHE A 56 14.66 -17.92 24.23
CA PHE A 56 13.52 -18.05 23.31
C PHE A 56 13.93 -17.95 21.83
N ASN A 57 15.21 -17.83 21.50
CA ASN A 57 15.71 -17.88 20.13
C ASN A 57 15.94 -19.35 19.69
N TRP A 58 14.93 -20.00 19.13
CA TRP A 58 15.00 -21.41 18.73
C TRP A 58 15.08 -21.60 17.22
N GLY A 59 16.13 -22.23 16.73
CA GLY A 59 16.23 -22.69 15.35
C GLY A 59 15.76 -21.67 14.31
N ILE A 60 14.69 -21.98 13.58
CA ILE A 60 14.12 -21.10 12.57
C ILE A 60 13.33 -19.93 13.16
N LEU A 61 12.99 -19.93 14.43
CA LEU A 61 12.23 -18.88 15.13
C LEU A 61 13.14 -17.85 15.83
N HIS A 62 14.40 -17.73 15.42
CA HIS A 62 15.27 -16.72 16.00
C HIS A 62 14.89 -15.29 15.58
N PHE A 63 15.24 -14.30 16.40
CA PHE A 63 14.89 -12.88 16.26
C PHE A 63 15.13 -12.33 14.84
N GLY A 64 16.26 -12.67 14.21
CA GLY A 64 16.61 -12.18 12.87
C GLY A 64 15.65 -12.61 11.77
N ARG A 65 14.83 -13.67 11.99
CA ARG A 65 13.74 -14.06 11.08
C ARG A 65 12.38 -13.55 11.54
N ILE A 66 12.14 -13.53 12.83
CA ILE A 66 10.87 -13.08 13.42
C ILE A 66 10.65 -11.58 13.23
N ARG A 67 11.70 -10.76 13.43
CA ARG A 67 11.59 -9.30 13.29
C ARG A 67 11.11 -8.86 11.90
N PRO A 68 11.70 -9.28 10.77
CA PRO A 68 11.19 -8.88 9.45
C PRO A 68 9.79 -9.44 9.15
N ILE A 69 9.39 -10.58 9.69
CA ILE A 69 8.01 -11.08 9.57
C ILE A 69 7.05 -10.15 10.30
N HIS A 70 7.40 -9.71 11.53
CA HIS A 70 6.61 -8.73 12.26
C HIS A 70 6.46 -7.43 11.47
N THR A 71 7.54 -6.85 10.98
CA THR A 71 7.50 -5.58 10.25
C THR A 71 6.71 -5.68 8.96
N ASN A 72 6.88 -6.75 8.19
CA ASN A 72 6.11 -6.99 6.96
C ASN A 72 4.61 -7.19 7.25
N ALA A 73 4.25 -7.96 8.26
CA ALA A 73 2.85 -8.18 8.63
C ALA A 73 2.17 -6.88 9.11
N VAL A 74 2.86 -6.05 9.91
CA VAL A 74 2.28 -4.81 10.43
C VAL A 74 2.24 -3.72 9.36
N ILE A 75 3.32 -3.50 8.62
CA ILE A 75 3.37 -2.42 7.63
C ILE A 75 2.56 -2.79 6.39
N PHE A 76 2.88 -3.91 5.76
CA PHE A 76 2.31 -4.27 4.46
C PHE A 76 1.02 -5.10 4.58
N GLY A 77 0.84 -5.88 5.64
CA GLY A 77 -0.40 -6.61 5.89
C GLY A 77 -1.47 -5.72 6.54
N PHE A 78 -1.21 -5.22 7.73
CA PHE A 78 -2.18 -4.44 8.51
C PHE A 78 -2.35 -3.02 7.96
N THR A 79 -1.29 -2.19 8.01
CA THR A 79 -1.45 -0.76 7.71
C THR A 79 -1.82 -0.51 6.25
N LEU A 80 -1.18 -1.21 5.30
CA LEU A 80 -1.53 -1.07 3.89
C LEU A 80 -2.91 -1.67 3.59
N GLY A 81 -3.32 -2.72 4.30
CA GLY A 81 -4.69 -3.24 4.24
C GLY A 81 -5.74 -2.19 4.62
N VAL A 82 -5.48 -1.41 5.69
CA VAL A 82 -6.33 -0.27 6.09
C VAL A 82 -6.33 0.81 5.01
N VAL A 83 -5.17 1.13 4.45
CA VAL A 83 -5.03 2.11 3.35
C VAL A 83 -5.82 1.67 2.12
N PHE A 84 -5.71 0.41 1.70
CA PHE A 84 -6.51 -0.12 0.59
C PHE A 84 -8.01 -0.03 0.88
N ALA A 85 -8.46 -0.50 2.05
CA ALA A 85 -9.87 -0.40 2.43
C ALA A 85 -10.37 1.04 2.33
N GLY A 86 -9.62 1.99 2.90
CA GLY A 86 -9.99 3.40 2.92
C GLY A 86 -9.93 4.08 1.54
N SER A 87 -8.93 3.75 0.71
CA SER A 87 -8.81 4.30 -0.64
C SER A 87 -9.91 3.78 -1.56
N TYR A 88 -10.19 2.46 -1.56
CA TYR A 88 -11.33 1.89 -2.29
C TYR A 88 -12.67 2.50 -1.87
N TYR A 89 -12.84 2.74 -0.57
CA TYR A 89 -14.02 3.40 -0.04
C TYR A 89 -14.12 4.85 -0.50
N GLY A 90 -13.04 5.62 -0.33
CA GLY A 90 -13.03 7.07 -0.57
C GLY A 90 -13.04 7.44 -2.04
N ILE A 91 -12.27 6.74 -2.89
CA ILE A 91 -12.17 7.00 -4.33
C ILE A 91 -13.53 6.84 -5.00
N GLN A 92 -14.25 5.74 -4.75
CA GLN A 92 -15.59 5.53 -5.32
C GLN A 92 -16.54 6.69 -5.00
N ARG A 93 -16.52 7.17 -3.76
CA ARG A 93 -17.40 8.24 -3.29
C ARG A 93 -17.02 9.61 -3.79
N LEU A 94 -15.72 9.93 -3.80
CA LEU A 94 -15.23 11.21 -4.30
C LEU A 94 -15.36 11.32 -5.82
N CYS A 95 -15.17 10.22 -6.53
CA CYS A 95 -15.35 10.16 -7.98
C CYS A 95 -16.82 9.99 -8.40
N ARG A 96 -17.72 9.64 -7.48
CA ARG A 96 -19.13 9.31 -7.73
C ARG A 96 -19.31 8.21 -8.79
N VAL A 97 -18.43 7.22 -8.78
CA VAL A 97 -18.48 6.05 -9.67
C VAL A 97 -18.01 4.81 -8.92
N ARG A 98 -18.44 3.64 -9.37
CA ARG A 98 -17.88 2.36 -8.97
C ARG A 98 -16.42 2.25 -9.44
N MET A 99 -15.59 1.44 -8.79
CA MET A 99 -14.23 1.18 -9.26
C MET A 99 -14.25 0.73 -10.74
N PHE A 100 -13.17 1.03 -11.44
CA PHE A 100 -13.03 0.73 -12.87
C PHE A 100 -13.32 -0.74 -13.20
N SER A 101 -12.86 -1.66 -12.34
CA SER A 101 -13.06 -3.09 -12.48
C SER A 101 -13.12 -3.80 -11.13
N ASP A 102 -14.22 -4.53 -10.89
CA ASP A 102 -14.36 -5.38 -9.71
C ASP A 102 -13.41 -6.57 -9.73
N THR A 103 -13.08 -7.07 -10.92
CA THR A 103 -12.11 -8.16 -11.10
C THR A 103 -10.73 -7.71 -10.66
N LEU A 104 -10.26 -6.53 -11.10
CA LEU A 104 -8.98 -5.98 -10.67
C LEU A 104 -8.96 -5.69 -9.16
N SER A 105 -10.10 -5.25 -8.59
CA SER A 105 -10.24 -5.06 -7.15
C SER A 105 -10.05 -6.36 -6.37
N ARG A 106 -10.65 -7.47 -6.85
CA ARG A 106 -10.50 -8.79 -6.23
C ARG A 106 -9.11 -9.38 -6.41
N ILE A 107 -8.49 -9.20 -7.59
CA ILE A 107 -7.10 -9.62 -7.82
C ILE A 107 -6.16 -8.85 -6.90
N ASN A 108 -6.37 -7.55 -6.70
CA ASN A 108 -5.58 -6.77 -5.75
C ASN A 108 -5.75 -7.30 -4.32
N LEU A 109 -6.99 -7.55 -3.85
CA LEU A 109 -7.24 -8.08 -2.51
C LEU A 109 -6.54 -9.42 -2.27
N TRP A 110 -6.81 -10.41 -3.11
CA TRP A 110 -6.30 -11.77 -2.91
C TRP A 110 -4.83 -11.90 -3.27
N GLY A 111 -4.38 -11.21 -4.33
CA GLY A 111 -2.97 -11.17 -4.73
C GLY A 111 -2.10 -10.55 -3.65
N TRP A 112 -2.56 -9.44 -3.04
CA TRP A 112 -1.83 -8.82 -1.94
C TRP A 112 -1.73 -9.73 -0.71
N ASN A 113 -2.83 -10.35 -0.29
CA ASN A 113 -2.79 -11.31 0.82
C ASN A 113 -1.90 -12.52 0.53
N ALA A 114 -1.92 -13.04 -0.69
CA ALA A 114 -1.03 -14.13 -1.11
C ALA A 114 0.46 -13.72 -1.04
N ILE A 115 0.80 -12.50 -1.42
CA ILE A 115 2.14 -11.94 -1.29
C ILE A 115 2.58 -11.89 0.17
N ILE A 116 1.74 -11.42 1.10
CA ILE A 116 2.09 -11.38 2.53
C ILE A 116 2.33 -12.77 3.10
N VAL A 117 1.52 -13.76 2.71
CA VAL A 117 1.75 -15.17 3.09
C VAL A 117 3.07 -15.69 2.54
N ALA A 118 3.35 -15.45 1.25
CA ALA A 118 4.60 -15.85 0.61
C ALA A 118 5.81 -15.18 1.27
N ALA A 119 5.71 -13.90 1.60
CA ALA A 119 6.73 -13.16 2.34
C ALA A 119 7.01 -13.80 3.70
N ALA A 120 5.97 -14.10 4.48
CA ALA A 120 6.14 -14.77 5.78
C ALA A 120 6.87 -16.11 5.63
N ILE A 121 6.47 -16.95 4.67
CA ILE A 121 7.09 -18.25 4.42
C ILE A 121 8.56 -18.10 4.03
N THR A 122 8.89 -17.22 3.09
CA THR A 122 10.27 -17.04 2.62
C THR A 122 11.18 -16.45 3.69
N LEU A 123 10.69 -15.53 4.51
CA LEU A 123 11.42 -14.99 5.65
C LEU A 123 11.67 -16.05 6.73
N PHE A 124 10.70 -16.91 7.04
CA PHE A 124 10.93 -18.06 7.92
C PHE A 124 11.99 -18.99 7.38
N LEU A 125 12.01 -19.22 6.08
CA LEU A 125 13.01 -20.08 5.43
C LEU A 125 14.38 -19.41 5.29
N GLY A 126 14.52 -18.13 5.72
CA GLY A 126 15.76 -17.36 5.57
C GLY A 126 16.08 -17.00 4.12
N LYS A 127 15.08 -16.97 3.24
CA LYS A 127 15.19 -16.50 1.86
C LYS A 127 14.90 -15.00 1.82
N SER A 128 15.92 -14.20 2.11
CA SER A 128 15.79 -12.75 2.24
C SER A 128 17.04 -12.02 1.80
N THR A 129 16.88 -10.76 1.42
CA THR A 129 17.95 -9.80 1.21
C THR A 129 18.33 -9.11 2.53
N ALA A 130 19.34 -8.24 2.51
CA ALA A 130 19.75 -7.45 3.66
C ALA A 130 19.10 -6.05 3.69
N LYS A 131 18.24 -5.71 2.74
CA LYS A 131 17.58 -4.39 2.65
C LYS A 131 16.46 -4.28 3.66
N GLU A 132 16.57 -3.39 4.61
CA GLU A 132 15.55 -3.18 5.63
C GLU A 132 14.24 -2.65 5.03
N TYR A 133 13.10 -3.24 5.43
CA TYR A 133 11.76 -3.03 4.85
C TYR A 133 11.61 -3.45 3.37
N ALA A 134 12.62 -4.12 2.82
CA ALA A 134 12.64 -4.68 1.47
C ALA A 134 13.43 -5.98 1.45
N GLU A 135 13.21 -6.80 2.48
CA GLU A 135 13.96 -8.04 2.71
C GLU A 135 13.62 -9.15 1.70
N LEU A 136 12.57 -8.99 0.91
CA LEU A 136 12.06 -10.05 0.03
C LEU A 136 12.98 -10.27 -1.17
N GLU A 137 12.96 -11.49 -1.70
CA GLU A 137 13.72 -11.83 -2.90
C GLU A 137 12.94 -11.53 -4.18
N TRP A 138 13.65 -11.33 -5.27
CA TRP A 138 13.17 -10.85 -6.56
C TRP A 138 11.86 -11.47 -7.10
N PRO A 139 11.52 -12.76 -6.89
CA PRO A 139 10.25 -13.28 -7.39
C PRO A 139 9.05 -12.65 -6.69
N ILE A 140 9.18 -12.37 -5.39
CA ILE A 140 8.11 -11.71 -4.61
C ILE A 140 8.06 -10.22 -4.96
N ASP A 141 9.20 -9.58 -5.18
CA ASP A 141 9.25 -8.17 -5.62
C ASP A 141 8.54 -7.97 -6.96
N ILE A 142 8.70 -8.91 -7.91
CA ILE A 142 7.95 -8.90 -9.16
C ILE A 142 6.45 -9.08 -8.90
N ALA A 143 6.05 -9.98 -8.02
CA ALA A 143 4.64 -10.17 -7.68
C ALA A 143 4.03 -8.90 -7.04
N ILE A 144 4.78 -8.22 -6.16
CA ILE A 144 4.41 -6.92 -5.59
C ILE A 144 4.20 -5.89 -6.71
N ALA A 145 5.15 -5.76 -7.62
CA ALA A 145 5.06 -4.81 -8.74
C ALA A 145 3.83 -5.09 -9.61
N VAL A 146 3.55 -6.34 -9.95
CA VAL A 146 2.38 -6.74 -10.76
C VAL A 146 1.08 -6.37 -10.05
N VAL A 147 0.92 -6.74 -8.78
CA VAL A 147 -0.31 -6.44 -8.02
C VAL A 147 -0.47 -4.94 -7.80
N TRP A 148 0.63 -4.20 -7.63
CA TRP A 148 0.60 -2.74 -7.52
C TRP A 148 0.17 -2.07 -8.82
N VAL A 149 0.66 -2.54 -9.98
CA VAL A 149 0.20 -2.06 -11.30
C VAL A 149 -1.29 -2.35 -11.51
N ILE A 150 -1.79 -3.51 -11.10
CA ILE A 150 -3.22 -3.85 -11.14
C ILE A 150 -4.03 -2.85 -10.30
N TYR A 151 -3.57 -2.52 -9.10
CA TYR A 151 -4.19 -1.47 -8.27
C TYR A 151 -4.14 -0.10 -8.95
N ALA A 152 -2.98 0.28 -9.51
CA ALA A 152 -2.81 1.54 -10.24
C ALA A 152 -3.78 1.68 -11.42
N ILE A 153 -3.89 0.65 -12.27
CA ILE A 153 -4.84 0.61 -13.39
C ILE A 153 -6.28 0.81 -12.89
N ASN A 154 -6.64 0.16 -11.80
CA ASN A 154 -7.98 0.26 -11.25
C ASN A 154 -8.27 1.68 -10.69
N VAL A 155 -7.31 2.28 -10.00
CA VAL A 155 -7.42 3.65 -9.48
C VAL A 155 -7.49 4.65 -10.62
N PHE A 156 -6.54 4.65 -11.56
CA PHE A 156 -6.51 5.61 -12.66
C PHE A 156 -7.68 5.43 -13.62
N GLY A 157 -8.10 4.20 -13.89
CA GLY A 157 -9.31 3.91 -14.66
C GLY A 157 -10.57 4.48 -14.00
N THR A 158 -10.66 4.42 -12.66
CA THR A 158 -11.74 5.04 -11.89
C THR A 158 -11.70 6.57 -11.99
N LEU A 159 -10.51 7.16 -11.85
CA LEU A 159 -10.32 8.61 -12.00
C LEU A 159 -10.68 9.09 -13.39
N ALA A 160 -10.37 8.34 -14.44
CA ALA A 160 -10.73 8.67 -15.82
C ALA A 160 -12.25 8.66 -16.04
N LYS A 161 -12.98 7.79 -15.35
CA LYS A 161 -14.45 7.66 -15.43
C LYS A 161 -15.20 8.50 -14.39
N ARG A 162 -14.52 9.33 -13.60
CA ARG A 162 -15.15 10.10 -12.53
C ARG A 162 -16.25 11.03 -13.05
N ARG A 163 -17.36 11.08 -12.33
CA ARG A 163 -18.47 12.04 -12.59
C ARG A 163 -18.19 13.41 -11.94
N GLU A 164 -17.45 13.44 -10.84
CA GLU A 164 -17.01 14.69 -10.19
C GLU A 164 -15.77 15.23 -10.91
N LYS A 165 -15.88 16.42 -11.49
CA LYS A 165 -14.80 17.04 -12.27
C LYS A 165 -13.63 17.49 -11.40
N THR A 166 -13.92 17.99 -10.21
CA THR A 166 -12.92 18.51 -9.27
C THR A 166 -12.27 17.38 -8.50
N MET A 167 -10.95 17.33 -8.49
CA MET A 167 -10.22 16.39 -7.66
C MET A 167 -10.04 16.94 -6.26
N TYR A 168 -10.62 16.27 -5.27
CA TYR A 168 -10.48 16.62 -3.87
C TYR A 168 -9.10 16.22 -3.33
N ALA A 169 -8.60 16.94 -2.32
CA ALA A 169 -7.25 16.76 -1.77
C ALA A 169 -6.91 15.30 -1.42
N ALA A 170 -7.85 14.53 -0.88
CA ALA A 170 -7.65 13.12 -0.58
C ALA A 170 -7.21 12.30 -1.81
N ILE A 171 -7.77 12.59 -2.99
CA ILE A 171 -7.42 11.89 -4.24
C ILE A 171 -5.97 12.20 -4.63
N TRP A 172 -5.53 13.45 -4.46
CA TRP A 172 -4.15 13.84 -4.75
C TRP A 172 -3.14 13.04 -3.93
N PHE A 173 -3.41 12.86 -2.62
CA PHE A 173 -2.56 12.07 -1.74
C PHE A 173 -2.51 10.59 -2.15
N TRP A 174 -3.66 9.99 -2.53
CA TRP A 174 -3.67 8.60 -3.00
C TRP A 174 -2.98 8.43 -4.36
N VAL A 175 -3.13 9.37 -5.28
CA VAL A 175 -2.39 9.37 -6.56
C VAL A 175 -0.88 9.46 -6.31
N ALA A 176 -0.45 10.36 -5.42
CA ALA A 176 0.96 10.46 -5.05
C ALA A 176 1.49 9.15 -4.46
N THR A 177 0.71 8.49 -3.58
CA THR A 177 1.05 7.16 -3.05
C THR A 177 1.25 6.14 -4.16
N VAL A 178 0.28 6.02 -5.09
CA VAL A 178 0.34 5.02 -6.16
C VAL A 178 1.58 5.20 -7.02
N LEU A 179 1.87 6.43 -7.44
CA LEU A 179 3.00 6.73 -8.32
C LEU A 179 4.35 6.57 -7.61
N THR A 180 4.46 7.15 -6.42
CA THR A 180 5.74 7.18 -5.69
C THR A 180 6.13 5.80 -5.20
N ILE A 181 5.22 5.00 -4.67
CA ILE A 181 5.53 3.65 -4.22
C ILE A 181 5.93 2.75 -5.38
N ALA A 182 5.31 2.87 -6.55
CA ALA A 182 5.77 2.15 -7.74
C ALA A 182 7.23 2.48 -8.08
N MET A 183 7.58 3.76 -8.10
CA MET A 183 8.95 4.22 -8.37
C MET A 183 9.92 3.73 -7.31
N LEU A 184 9.60 3.90 -6.04
CA LEU A 184 10.44 3.50 -4.91
C LEU A 184 10.72 2.00 -4.92
N HIS A 185 9.67 1.18 -5.12
CA HIS A 185 9.79 -0.27 -5.14
C HIS A 185 10.65 -0.74 -6.32
N ILE A 186 10.37 -0.28 -7.54
CA ILE A 186 11.11 -0.69 -8.74
C ILE A 186 12.59 -0.33 -8.62
N VAL A 187 12.90 0.89 -8.17
CA VAL A 187 14.29 1.34 -8.06
C VAL A 187 15.02 0.58 -6.96
N ASN A 188 14.43 0.45 -5.77
CA ASN A 188 15.11 -0.20 -4.64
C ASN A 188 15.25 -1.72 -4.81
N SER A 189 14.28 -2.40 -5.44
CA SER A 189 14.29 -3.84 -5.65
C SER A 189 15.03 -4.26 -6.93
N ALA A 190 15.70 -3.31 -7.63
CA ALA A 190 16.54 -3.66 -8.76
C ALA A 190 17.69 -4.58 -8.33
N ALA A 191 17.69 -5.81 -8.86
CA ALA A 191 18.59 -6.87 -8.43
C ALA A 191 19.06 -7.72 -9.61
N LEU A 192 20.20 -8.38 -9.40
CA LEU A 192 20.78 -9.38 -10.31
C LEU A 192 20.48 -10.79 -9.74
N PRO A 193 19.52 -11.52 -10.29
CA PRO A 193 19.20 -12.87 -9.84
C PRO A 193 20.37 -13.86 -10.08
N VAL A 194 20.66 -14.65 -9.05
CA VAL A 194 21.66 -15.74 -9.12
C VAL A 194 20.97 -17.10 -9.05
N SER A 195 19.87 -17.17 -8.31
CA SER A 195 18.98 -18.33 -8.25
C SER A 195 17.55 -17.86 -7.99
N MET A 196 16.59 -18.79 -7.95
CA MET A 196 15.20 -18.50 -7.66
C MET A 196 15.01 -17.71 -6.33
N TRP A 197 15.85 -17.96 -5.33
CA TRP A 197 15.73 -17.38 -4.00
C TRP A 197 17.04 -16.74 -3.53
N LYS A 198 17.81 -16.21 -4.47
CA LYS A 198 19.01 -15.44 -4.18
C LYS A 198 19.29 -14.43 -5.28
N SER A 199 19.46 -13.19 -4.88
CA SER A 199 19.86 -12.09 -5.75
C SER A 199 20.88 -11.20 -5.04
N TYR A 200 21.51 -10.33 -5.81
CA TYR A 200 22.34 -9.24 -5.31
C TYR A 200 21.78 -7.92 -5.81
N SER A 201 21.95 -6.85 -5.01
CA SER A 201 21.54 -5.52 -5.43
C SER A 201 22.22 -5.13 -6.75
N ALA A 202 21.49 -4.43 -7.63
CA ALA A 202 22.05 -3.82 -8.83
C ALA A 202 23.01 -2.65 -8.51
N TYR A 203 22.98 -2.19 -7.27
CA TYR A 203 23.81 -1.09 -6.77
C TYR A 203 24.88 -1.61 -5.81
N ALA A 204 25.98 -0.87 -5.66
CA ALA A 204 27.09 -1.26 -4.80
C ALA A 204 27.49 -0.16 -3.83
N GLY A 205 27.98 -0.57 -2.65
CA GLY A 205 28.55 0.33 -1.65
C GLY A 205 27.60 1.44 -1.21
N VAL A 206 28.07 2.66 -1.18
CA VAL A 206 27.31 3.84 -0.76
C VAL A 206 26.08 4.08 -1.63
N HIS A 207 26.14 3.76 -2.92
CA HIS A 207 24.96 3.89 -3.79
C HIS A 207 23.83 2.97 -3.37
N ASP A 208 24.13 1.73 -2.99
CA ASP A 208 23.11 0.79 -2.49
C ASP A 208 22.51 1.30 -1.18
N ALA A 209 23.32 1.79 -0.25
CA ALA A 209 22.85 2.37 1.00
C ALA A 209 21.96 3.60 0.77
N ASN A 210 22.33 4.50 -0.15
CA ASN A 210 21.54 5.67 -0.50
C ASN A 210 20.20 5.30 -1.12
N ILE A 211 20.17 4.35 -2.05
CA ILE A 211 18.93 3.86 -2.69
C ILE A 211 18.04 3.18 -1.65
N GLN A 212 18.62 2.32 -0.81
CA GLN A 212 17.88 1.61 0.22
C GLN A 212 17.23 2.59 1.23
N TRP A 213 17.94 3.64 1.65
CA TRP A 213 17.37 4.58 2.61
C TRP A 213 16.52 5.67 1.96
N TRP A 214 16.74 5.99 0.69
CA TRP A 214 15.75 6.75 -0.08
C TRP A 214 14.43 5.99 -0.15
N TYR A 215 14.44 4.68 -0.42
CA TYR A 215 13.27 3.83 -0.30
C TYR A 215 12.77 3.76 1.14
N GLY A 216 13.62 3.44 2.11
CA GLY A 216 13.22 3.18 3.50
C GLY A 216 12.50 4.37 4.13
N HIS A 217 13.03 5.59 3.98
CA HIS A 217 12.35 6.79 4.47
C HIS A 217 11.08 7.10 3.69
N ASN A 218 11.16 7.04 2.36
CA ASN A 218 10.01 7.37 1.52
C ASN A 218 8.92 6.29 1.52
N ALA A 219 9.23 5.05 1.88
CA ALA A 219 8.21 4.05 2.16
C ALA A 219 7.30 4.51 3.33
N VAL A 220 7.87 5.00 4.44
CA VAL A 220 7.03 5.58 5.51
C VAL A 220 6.38 6.90 5.07
N GLY A 221 7.05 7.72 4.27
CA GLY A 221 6.51 8.97 3.74
C GLY A 221 5.34 8.77 2.78
N PHE A 222 5.44 7.85 1.84
CA PHE A 222 4.47 7.71 0.75
C PHE A 222 3.58 6.46 0.84
N LEU A 223 3.93 5.45 1.63
CA LEU A 223 3.06 4.31 1.92
C LEU A 223 2.23 4.52 3.17
N LEU A 224 2.74 5.26 4.16
CA LEU A 224 2.05 5.49 5.43
C LEU A 224 1.51 6.92 5.50
N THR A 225 2.36 7.95 5.44
CA THR A 225 1.94 9.33 5.69
C THR A 225 0.97 9.83 4.61
N THR A 226 1.32 9.76 3.33
CA THR A 226 0.46 10.33 2.27
C THR A 226 -0.91 9.67 2.17
N PRO A 227 -1.07 8.36 2.16
CA PRO A 227 -2.40 7.77 2.07
C PRO A 227 -3.22 7.97 3.35
N ILE A 228 -2.59 8.00 4.54
CA ILE A 228 -3.28 8.32 5.78
C ILE A 228 -3.76 9.78 5.77
N LEU A 229 -2.97 10.72 5.26
CA LEU A 229 -3.44 12.09 5.02
C LEU A 229 -4.63 12.11 4.06
N GLY A 230 -4.62 11.29 3.01
CA GLY A 230 -5.78 11.07 2.15
C GLY A 230 -7.03 10.64 2.92
N LEU A 231 -6.89 9.68 3.84
CA LEU A 231 -7.98 9.27 4.73
C LEU A 231 -8.42 10.40 5.66
N MET A 232 -7.50 11.13 6.26
CA MET A 232 -7.81 12.27 7.13
C MET A 232 -8.58 13.36 6.35
N TYR A 233 -8.12 13.75 5.16
CA TYR A 233 -8.82 14.72 4.31
C TYR A 233 -10.22 14.25 3.91
N TYR A 234 -10.46 12.95 3.85
CA TYR A 234 -11.77 12.39 3.57
C TYR A 234 -12.66 12.31 4.81
N PHE A 235 -12.18 11.71 5.90
CA PHE A 235 -13.02 11.37 7.05
C PHE A 235 -13.21 12.53 8.03
N LEU A 236 -12.18 13.35 8.31
CA LEU A 236 -12.29 14.42 9.30
C LEU A 236 -13.37 15.45 8.95
N PRO A 237 -13.44 15.99 7.70
CA PRO A 237 -14.51 16.92 7.35
C PRO A 237 -15.90 16.31 7.48
N LYS A 238 -16.04 15.01 7.14
CA LYS A 238 -17.31 14.29 7.28
C LYS A 238 -17.74 14.12 8.73
N GLN A 239 -16.83 13.71 9.59
CA GLN A 239 -17.13 13.53 11.01
C GLN A 239 -17.40 14.86 11.73
N ALA A 240 -16.67 15.91 11.34
CA ALA A 240 -16.87 17.25 11.88
C ALA A 240 -18.14 17.95 11.32
N GLY A 241 -18.77 17.39 10.27
CA GLY A 241 -19.90 18.02 9.57
C GLY A 241 -19.55 19.38 8.94
N ARG A 242 -18.27 19.62 8.63
CA ARG A 242 -17.76 20.89 8.12
C ARG A 242 -16.78 20.64 6.97
N PRO A 243 -16.71 21.55 5.97
CA PRO A 243 -15.67 21.49 4.93
C PRO A 243 -14.28 21.70 5.53
N ILE A 244 -13.23 21.35 4.76
CA ILE A 244 -11.85 21.71 5.11
C ILE A 244 -11.73 23.22 5.25
N TYR A 245 -10.89 23.67 6.20
CA TYR A 245 -10.70 25.09 6.52
C TYR A 245 -10.31 25.94 5.30
N SER A 246 -9.41 25.44 4.47
CA SER A 246 -8.97 26.14 3.27
C SER A 246 -8.47 25.17 2.20
N HIS A 247 -9.11 25.21 1.05
CA HIS A 247 -8.67 24.44 -0.12
C HIS A 247 -7.28 24.88 -0.62
N ARG A 248 -6.98 26.17 -0.56
CA ARG A 248 -5.65 26.69 -0.94
C ARG A 248 -4.54 26.19 -0.03
N LEU A 249 -4.79 26.15 1.28
CA LEU A 249 -3.84 25.56 2.23
C LEU A 249 -3.68 24.06 2.03
N SER A 250 -4.72 23.33 1.65
CA SER A 250 -4.57 21.90 1.34
C SER A 250 -3.72 21.63 0.09
N ILE A 251 -3.81 22.50 -0.92
CA ILE A 251 -2.93 22.45 -2.09
C ILE A 251 -1.48 22.75 -1.70
N LEU A 252 -1.27 23.81 -0.92
CA LEU A 252 0.07 24.17 -0.42
C LEU A 252 0.66 23.04 0.42
N HIS A 253 -0.11 22.48 1.35
CA HIS A 253 0.30 21.33 2.17
C HIS A 253 0.69 20.14 1.32
N PHE A 254 -0.14 19.77 0.33
CA PHE A 254 0.16 18.66 -0.55
C PHE A 254 1.50 18.85 -1.27
N TRP A 255 1.65 19.95 -2.01
CA TRP A 255 2.85 20.18 -2.82
C TRP A 255 4.12 20.36 -1.98
N SER A 256 4.06 21.09 -0.87
CA SER A 256 5.22 21.25 0.01
C SER A 256 5.65 19.92 0.62
N LEU A 257 4.70 19.07 1.05
CA LEU A 257 5.00 17.75 1.56
C LEU A 257 5.67 16.89 0.49
N ILE A 258 5.08 16.78 -0.71
CA ILE A 258 5.61 15.92 -1.79
C ILE A 258 7.02 16.37 -2.19
N PHE A 259 7.24 17.68 -2.43
CA PHE A 259 8.54 18.19 -2.86
C PHE A 259 9.64 18.04 -1.83
N ILE A 260 9.33 18.20 -0.55
CA ILE A 260 10.33 18.07 0.52
C ILE A 260 10.58 16.59 0.82
N TYR A 261 9.54 15.79 0.94
CA TYR A 261 9.63 14.42 1.41
C TYR A 261 10.31 13.48 0.41
N ILE A 262 10.09 13.67 -0.90
CA ILE A 262 10.66 12.78 -1.93
C ILE A 262 12.20 12.72 -1.91
N TRP A 263 12.87 13.74 -1.38
CA TRP A 263 14.32 13.81 -1.28
C TRP A 263 14.87 13.30 0.06
N ALA A 264 14.00 13.01 1.01
CA ALA A 264 14.41 12.48 2.30
C ALA A 264 14.94 11.04 2.16
N GLY A 265 15.86 10.67 3.05
CA GLY A 265 16.47 9.32 3.06
C GLY A 265 17.94 9.35 3.43
N PRO A 266 18.80 10.12 2.75
CA PRO A 266 20.24 10.17 3.05
C PRO A 266 20.60 10.56 4.50
N HIS A 267 19.70 11.24 5.23
CA HIS A 267 19.88 11.56 6.65
C HIS A 267 19.98 10.32 7.55
N HIS A 268 19.56 9.14 7.08
CA HIS A 268 19.81 7.87 7.78
C HIS A 268 21.27 7.42 7.67
N LEU A 269 22.07 8.03 6.81
CA LEU A 269 23.48 7.72 6.56
C LEU A 269 24.44 8.79 7.10
N ILE A 270 23.95 9.71 7.94
CA ILE A 270 24.79 10.72 8.58
C ILE A 270 25.48 10.08 9.80
N TYR A 271 26.79 10.09 9.81
CA TYR A 271 27.64 9.58 10.88
C TYR A 271 28.39 10.74 11.56
#